data_35f6399d6a721c00227e4f297fb6fd5d
#
_entry.id   35f6399d6a721c00227e4f297fb6fd5d
#
_cell.length_a   1.000
_cell.length_b   1.000
_cell.length_c   1.000
_cell.angle_alpha   90.00
_cell.angle_beta   90.00
_cell.angle_gamma   90.00
#
_symmetry.space_group_name_H-M   'P 1'
#
loop_
_entity.id
_entity.type
_entity.pdbx_description
1 polymer ?
#
loop_
_entity_poly.entity_id
_entity_poly.type
_entity_poly.pdbx_seq_one_letter_code
_entity_poly.pdbx_strand_id
1 'polypeptide(L)'
;DTDGTWSADILRVDARFISLIKWLGDNRIPIRLSGQNMEDGYAVYKIRETAYGGATKLSAEDGFLQFMIERLLASSAAEEVEEDEDADEVGDEMKLTSLQSISDFMMCAGKTMPDNIRLWARRNLAVARSSEVSQEERRHAQRALSIMLNVQWKSNYFEAIDPVWARKILDEELYGLERVKQRIMETIIQINRTHTLPAYGLLLVGPAGTGKSQIAYAVARILKLPWTTLDMSSIKDPEQLTGSSRIYANAKPGIIMEAFSNAGESNLVFIINELDKAASGKGNGNPADVLLTLLDNLGFTDNYMECLIPTSGVYPIATANYKEQISAPLLSRFAVIDIPDYSREEKKTIFKQFSLPKVLKKIGLHENECTILDEGLDVVLDI
;
A
#
# COMPACT_ATOMS: atom_id res chain seq x y z
N ASP A 1 -27.42 -24.95 -10.17
CA ASP A 1 -28.00 -24.79 -11.18
C ASP A 1 -27.53 -24.16 -12.49
N THR A 2 -28.11 -24.50 -13.59
CA THR A 2 -27.56 -24.43 -14.94
C THR A 2 -27.63 -23.05 -15.61
N ASP A 3 -28.25 -22.06 -15.00
CA ASP A 3 -28.48 -20.75 -15.66
C ASP A 3 -27.86 -19.53 -14.97
N GLY A 4 -27.06 -19.74 -13.96
CA GLY A 4 -26.11 -18.71 -13.51
C GLY A 4 -26.67 -17.46 -12.82
N THR A 5 -27.96 -17.36 -12.54
CA THR A 5 -28.52 -16.23 -11.79
C THR A 5 -29.12 -16.71 -10.47
N TRP A 6 -28.38 -16.46 -9.41
CA TRP A 6 -28.84 -16.63 -8.04
C TRP A 6 -29.10 -15.27 -7.42
N SER A 7 -30.30 -15.06 -6.87
CA SER A 7 -30.54 -14.05 -5.85
C SER A 7 -30.93 -14.78 -4.57
N ALA A 8 -30.13 -14.65 -3.54
CA ALA A 8 -30.43 -15.17 -2.21
C ALA A 8 -30.29 -14.05 -1.19
N ASP A 9 -31.33 -13.82 -0.40
CA ASP A 9 -31.22 -12.95 0.76
C ASP A 9 -30.43 -13.67 1.86
N ILE A 10 -29.23 -13.19 2.15
CA ILE A 10 -28.37 -13.73 3.19
C ILE A 10 -28.68 -12.99 4.49
N LEU A 11 -29.39 -13.62 5.40
CA LEU A 11 -29.92 -12.99 6.61
C LEU A 11 -29.00 -12.96 7.82
N ARG A 12 -27.99 -13.80 7.87
CA ARG A 12 -27.00 -13.81 8.96
C ARG A 12 -25.62 -14.07 8.38
N VAL A 13 -24.89 -13.00 8.22
CA VAL A 13 -23.47 -13.03 7.89
C VAL A 13 -22.80 -11.99 8.78
N ASP A 14 -21.69 -12.37 9.40
CA ASP A 14 -20.81 -11.44 10.09
C ASP A 14 -20.50 -10.25 9.14
N ALA A 15 -20.44 -9.03 9.66
CA ALA A 15 -20.20 -7.82 8.87
C ALA A 15 -18.92 -7.93 8.02
N ARG A 16 -17.92 -8.65 8.50
CA ARG A 16 -16.67 -8.98 7.81
C ARG A 16 -16.91 -9.78 6.51
N PHE A 17 -17.89 -10.69 6.50
CA PHE A 17 -18.25 -11.47 5.32
C PHE A 17 -19.01 -10.68 4.27
N ILE A 18 -19.79 -9.69 4.67
CA ILE A 18 -20.54 -8.86 3.73
C ILE A 18 -19.59 -8.14 2.78
N SER A 19 -18.53 -7.57 3.29
CA SER A 19 -17.49 -6.90 2.49
C SER A 19 -16.77 -7.87 1.55
N LEU A 20 -16.45 -9.07 2.04
CA LEU A 20 -15.82 -10.13 1.24
C LEU A 20 -16.74 -10.65 0.13
N ILE A 21 -18.01 -10.96 0.44
CA ILE A 21 -18.98 -11.44 -0.55
C ILE A 21 -19.24 -10.37 -1.60
N LYS A 22 -19.35 -9.10 -1.20
CA LYS A 22 -19.50 -7.98 -2.12
C LYS A 22 -18.28 -7.88 -3.04
N TRP A 23 -17.07 -7.94 -2.50
CA TRP A 23 -15.84 -7.90 -3.28
C TRP A 23 -15.73 -9.09 -4.26
N LEU A 24 -16.08 -10.31 -3.83
CA LEU A 24 -16.13 -11.50 -4.68
C LEU A 24 -17.15 -11.35 -5.83
N GLY A 25 -18.32 -10.79 -5.52
CA GLY A 25 -19.33 -10.49 -6.52
C GLY A 25 -18.90 -9.43 -7.53
N ASP A 26 -18.30 -8.34 -7.07
CA ASP A 26 -17.80 -7.25 -7.92
C ASP A 26 -16.69 -7.74 -8.87
N ASN A 27 -15.86 -8.69 -8.42
CA ASN A 27 -14.80 -9.31 -9.23
C ASN A 27 -15.25 -10.55 -10.02
N ARG A 28 -16.53 -10.91 -9.94
CA ARG A 28 -17.13 -12.08 -10.64
C ARG A 28 -16.43 -13.40 -10.33
N ILE A 29 -15.95 -13.56 -9.13
CA ILE A 29 -15.29 -14.80 -8.69
C ILE A 29 -16.37 -15.81 -8.33
N PRO A 30 -16.43 -16.97 -8.99
CA PRO A 30 -17.44 -18.00 -8.69
C PRO A 30 -17.16 -18.64 -7.34
N ILE A 31 -18.12 -18.59 -6.44
CA ILE A 31 -18.02 -19.15 -5.10
C ILE A 31 -19.13 -20.20 -4.86
N ARG A 32 -18.82 -21.19 -4.05
CA ARG A 32 -19.80 -22.12 -3.52
C ARG A 32 -20.08 -21.78 -2.07
N LEU A 33 -21.31 -21.42 -1.80
CA LEU A 33 -21.79 -21.21 -0.44
C LEU A 33 -22.36 -22.52 0.09
N SER A 34 -21.97 -22.91 1.29
CA SER A 34 -22.62 -23.98 2.05
C SER A 34 -23.29 -23.36 3.26
N GLY A 35 -24.54 -23.69 3.47
CA GLY A 35 -25.33 -23.12 4.53
C GLY A 35 -26.54 -23.94 4.82
N GLN A 36 -27.43 -23.44 5.66
CA GLN A 36 -28.66 -24.05 6.06
C GLN A 36 -29.84 -23.13 5.78
N ASN A 37 -30.91 -23.68 5.21
CA ASN A 37 -32.16 -22.94 5.06
C ASN A 37 -32.76 -22.68 6.44
N MET A 38 -33.11 -21.46 6.72
CA MET A 38 -33.84 -20.99 7.89
C MET A 38 -35.19 -20.43 7.46
N GLU A 39 -36.15 -20.27 8.38
CA GLU A 39 -37.50 -19.77 8.07
C GLU A 39 -37.45 -18.40 7.37
N ASP A 40 -36.47 -17.55 7.70
CA ASP A 40 -36.32 -16.20 7.20
C ASP A 40 -35.16 -16.04 6.20
N GLY A 41 -34.58 -17.12 5.63
CA GLY A 41 -33.49 -17.03 4.65
C GLY A 41 -32.43 -18.13 4.78
N TYR A 42 -31.24 -17.86 4.25
CA TYR A 42 -30.13 -18.81 4.18
C TYR A 42 -28.97 -18.40 5.08
N ALA A 43 -28.60 -19.21 6.06
CA ALA A 43 -27.45 -19.00 6.91
C ALA A 43 -26.20 -19.65 6.29
N VAL A 44 -25.24 -18.83 5.88
CA VAL A 44 -23.97 -19.30 5.30
C VAL A 44 -22.97 -19.57 6.42
N TYR A 45 -22.44 -20.79 6.48
CA TYR A 45 -21.39 -21.17 7.41
C TYR A 45 -20.09 -21.59 6.72
N LYS A 46 -20.07 -21.71 5.39
CA LYS A 46 -18.88 -22.08 4.65
C LYS A 46 -18.89 -21.49 3.24
N ILE A 47 -17.79 -20.90 2.85
CA ILE A 47 -17.53 -20.39 1.51
C ILE A 47 -16.38 -21.22 0.92
N ARG A 48 -16.54 -21.72 -0.30
CA ARG A 48 -15.50 -22.41 -1.06
C ARG A 48 -15.47 -21.86 -2.46
N GLU A 49 -14.27 -21.77 -3.02
CA GLU A 49 -14.10 -21.52 -4.45
C GLU A 49 -14.61 -22.72 -5.25
N THR A 50 -15.34 -22.49 -6.35
CA THR A 50 -15.64 -23.54 -7.31
C THR A 50 -14.48 -23.67 -8.28
N ALA A 51 -13.70 -24.75 -8.15
CA ALA A 51 -12.78 -25.12 -9.20
C ALA A 51 -13.57 -25.41 -10.46
N TYR A 52 -13.51 -24.53 -11.45
CA TYR A 52 -13.86 -24.88 -12.81
C TYR A 52 -12.85 -25.92 -13.29
N GLY A 53 -13.34 -27.09 -13.75
CA GLY A 53 -12.54 -28.23 -14.18
C GLY A 53 -11.62 -27.90 -15.35
N GLY A 54 -10.45 -27.52 -15.02
CA GLY A 54 -9.30 -27.29 -15.87
C GLY A 54 -8.23 -26.74 -14.97
N ALA A 55 -7.04 -27.34 -14.94
CA ALA A 55 -5.92 -26.93 -14.12
C ALA A 55 -5.43 -25.53 -14.50
N THR A 56 -6.23 -24.52 -14.28
CA THR A 56 -5.83 -23.12 -14.28
C THR A 56 -4.97 -22.91 -13.05
N LYS A 57 -3.72 -22.50 -13.27
CA LYS A 57 -2.87 -22.01 -12.18
C LYS A 57 -3.67 -20.93 -11.46
N LEU A 58 -4.01 -21.17 -10.18
CA LEU A 58 -4.52 -20.14 -9.29
C LEU A 58 -3.60 -18.92 -9.42
N SER A 59 -4.17 -17.76 -9.64
CA SER A 59 -3.39 -16.52 -9.60
C SER A 59 -2.87 -16.31 -8.17
N ALA A 60 -1.88 -15.47 -7.99
CA ALA A 60 -1.38 -15.12 -6.66
C ALA A 60 -2.50 -14.59 -5.76
N GLU A 61 -3.46 -13.88 -6.37
CA GLU A 61 -4.62 -13.28 -5.72
C GLU A 61 -5.61 -14.34 -5.23
N ASP A 62 -5.88 -15.38 -6.05
CA ASP A 62 -6.82 -16.44 -5.71
C ASP A 62 -6.35 -17.29 -4.52
N GLY A 63 -5.04 -17.60 -4.46
CA GLY A 63 -4.47 -18.36 -3.34
C GLY A 63 -4.49 -17.60 -2.02
N PHE A 64 -4.20 -16.29 -2.07
CA PHE A 64 -4.27 -15.42 -0.90
C PHE A 64 -5.72 -15.26 -0.44
N LEU A 65 -6.65 -15.09 -1.36
CA LEU A 65 -8.07 -14.97 -1.09
C LEU A 65 -8.62 -16.24 -0.43
N GLN A 66 -8.27 -17.40 -0.95
CA GLN A 66 -8.67 -18.69 -0.36
C GLN A 66 -8.16 -18.82 1.07
N PHE A 67 -6.91 -18.47 1.31
CA PHE A 67 -6.32 -18.44 2.65
C PHE A 67 -7.06 -17.46 3.58
N MET A 68 -7.38 -16.26 3.13
CA MET A 68 -8.12 -15.27 3.91
C MET A 68 -9.53 -15.75 4.24
N ILE A 69 -10.23 -16.38 3.28
CA ILE A 69 -11.54 -16.99 3.49
C ILE A 69 -11.47 -18.10 4.55
N GLU A 70 -10.50 -19.01 4.45
CA GLU A 70 -10.33 -20.11 5.41
C GLU A 70 -10.01 -19.59 6.80
N ARG A 71 -9.21 -18.51 6.91
CA ARG A 71 -8.86 -17.91 8.19
C ARG A 71 -10.02 -17.17 8.84
N LEU A 72 -10.80 -16.39 8.06
CA LEU A 72 -12.03 -15.75 8.56
C LEU A 72 -13.05 -16.77 9.06
N LEU A 73 -13.17 -17.91 8.37
CA LEU A 73 -14.05 -19.01 8.79
C LEU A 73 -13.55 -19.69 10.06
N ALA A 74 -12.24 -19.84 10.22
CA ALA A 74 -11.64 -20.42 11.42
C ALA A 74 -11.79 -19.50 12.64
N SER A 75 -11.63 -18.18 12.48
CA SER A 75 -11.81 -17.21 13.57
C SER A 75 -13.26 -17.11 14.01
N SER A 76 -14.23 -17.16 13.08
CA SER A 76 -15.67 -17.17 13.45
C SER A 76 -16.12 -18.43 14.17
N ALA A 77 -15.41 -19.55 14.02
CA ALA A 77 -15.68 -20.78 14.77
C ALA A 77 -15.08 -20.77 16.19
N ALA A 78 -14.14 -19.87 16.46
CA ALA A 78 -13.50 -19.72 17.78
C ALA A 78 -14.18 -18.66 18.67
N GLU A 79 -15.06 -17.83 18.11
CA GLU A 79 -15.72 -16.69 18.80
C GLU A 79 -17.09 -17.04 19.41
N GLU A 80 -17.36 -18.29 19.80
CA GLU A 80 -18.48 -18.56 20.74
C GLU A 80 -18.15 -18.20 22.20
N VAL A 81 -17.01 -17.51 22.46
CA VAL A 81 -16.61 -17.09 23.81
C VAL A 81 -16.15 -15.63 23.77
N GLU A 82 -17.00 -14.78 24.36
CA GLU A 82 -16.75 -13.41 24.86
C GLU A 82 -16.68 -12.26 23.85
N GLU A 83 -17.75 -11.44 23.91
CA GLU A 83 -17.80 -10.04 23.44
C GLU A 83 -16.94 -9.17 24.37
N ASP A 84 -15.89 -8.57 23.84
CA ASP A 84 -15.31 -7.34 24.41
C ASP A 84 -14.89 -6.38 23.28
N GLU A 85 -15.30 -5.12 23.51
CA GLU A 85 -15.20 -4.00 22.58
C GLU A 85 -13.74 -3.49 22.47
N ASP A 86 -13.08 -3.63 21.29
CA ASP A 86 -12.07 -2.68 20.85
C ASP A 86 -11.86 -2.80 19.32
N ALA A 87 -12.39 -1.81 18.58
CA ALA A 87 -12.44 -1.81 17.12
C ALA A 87 -11.08 -1.60 16.41
N ASP A 88 -10.01 -1.35 17.15
CA ASP A 88 -8.66 -1.14 16.60
C ASP A 88 -7.83 -2.43 16.45
N GLU A 89 -8.25 -3.54 17.07
CA GLU A 89 -7.54 -4.83 17.03
C GLU A 89 -7.83 -5.68 15.78
N VAL A 90 -8.90 -5.42 15.05
CA VAL A 90 -9.34 -6.23 13.89
C VAL A 90 -8.29 -6.28 12.77
N GLY A 91 -7.43 -5.27 12.65
CA GLY A 91 -6.34 -5.26 11.67
C GLY A 91 -5.18 -6.20 12.02
N ASP A 92 -4.96 -6.50 13.28
CA ASP A 92 -3.82 -7.30 13.75
C ASP A 92 -4.14 -8.81 13.79
N GLU A 93 -5.38 -9.19 13.98
CA GLU A 93 -5.81 -10.60 13.98
C GLU A 93 -5.66 -11.29 12.62
N MET A 94 -5.68 -10.51 11.53
CA MET A 94 -5.50 -11.03 10.17
C MET A 94 -4.03 -11.25 9.80
N LYS A 95 -3.07 -10.80 10.62
CA LYS A 95 -1.64 -10.98 10.34
C LYS A 95 -1.17 -12.40 10.66
N LEU A 96 -0.31 -12.94 9.79
CA LEU A 96 0.34 -14.24 9.96
C LEU A 96 1.40 -14.16 11.05
N THR A 97 1.03 -14.36 12.30
CA THR A 97 1.94 -14.26 13.45
C THR A 97 2.37 -15.60 14.02
N SER A 98 1.47 -16.61 13.99
CA SER A 98 1.78 -17.93 14.52
C SER A 98 2.49 -18.83 13.51
N LEU A 99 3.37 -19.73 13.98
CA LEU A 99 4.07 -20.70 13.12
C LEU A 99 3.10 -21.65 12.42
N GLN A 100 1.95 -21.94 13.02
CA GLN A 100 0.92 -22.79 12.42
C GLN A 100 0.27 -22.06 11.26
N SER A 101 -0.22 -20.83 11.46
CA SER A 101 -0.84 -20.04 10.38
C SER A 101 0.12 -19.78 9.22
N ILE A 102 1.41 -19.51 9.53
CA ILE A 102 2.48 -19.36 8.51
C ILE A 102 2.65 -20.66 7.71
N SER A 103 2.63 -21.80 8.39
CA SER A 103 2.76 -23.10 7.71
C SER A 103 1.58 -23.39 6.79
N ASP A 104 0.37 -23.15 7.27
CA ASP A 104 -0.86 -23.38 6.51
C ASP A 104 -0.93 -22.45 5.30
N PHE A 105 -0.56 -21.18 5.48
CA PHE A 105 -0.40 -20.24 4.37
C PHE A 105 0.62 -20.74 3.33
N MET A 106 1.77 -21.21 3.76
CA MET A 106 2.81 -21.73 2.85
C MET A 106 2.35 -22.96 2.06
N MET A 107 1.48 -23.79 2.63
CA MET A 107 0.89 -24.93 1.93
C MET A 107 -0.15 -24.50 0.90
N CYS A 108 -1.02 -23.56 1.25
CA CYS A 108 -2.11 -23.09 0.38
C CYS A 108 -1.63 -22.12 -0.70
N ALA A 109 -0.92 -21.06 -0.29
CA ALA A 109 -0.55 -19.92 -1.13
C ALA A 109 0.91 -19.93 -1.59
N GLY A 110 1.70 -20.92 -1.20
CA GLY A 110 3.14 -20.93 -1.50
C GLY A 110 3.50 -20.89 -2.98
N LYS A 111 2.60 -21.30 -3.87
CA LYS A 111 2.82 -21.25 -5.33
C LYS A 111 2.53 -19.88 -5.94
N THR A 112 1.90 -19.00 -5.22
CA THR A 112 1.49 -17.67 -5.68
C THR A 112 2.57 -16.62 -5.43
N MET A 113 3.51 -16.91 -4.52
CA MET A 113 4.65 -16.04 -4.22
C MET A 113 5.74 -16.14 -5.28
N PRO A 114 6.53 -15.08 -5.48
CA PRO A 114 7.75 -15.12 -6.25
C PRO A 114 8.68 -16.25 -5.77
N ASP A 115 9.37 -16.91 -6.71
CA ASP A 115 10.16 -18.10 -6.41
C ASP A 115 11.25 -17.87 -5.35
N ASN A 116 11.91 -16.71 -5.40
CA ASN A 116 12.92 -16.33 -4.43
C ASN A 116 12.33 -16.16 -3.02
N ILE A 117 11.18 -15.51 -2.90
CA ILE A 117 10.48 -15.30 -1.61
C ILE A 117 9.97 -16.64 -1.07
N ARG A 118 9.41 -17.48 -1.94
CA ARG A 118 8.97 -18.82 -1.56
C ARG A 118 10.12 -19.68 -1.02
N LEU A 119 11.26 -19.67 -1.69
CA LEU A 119 12.44 -20.40 -1.24
C LEU A 119 12.98 -19.85 0.08
N TRP A 120 13.05 -18.54 0.20
CA TRP A 120 13.43 -17.84 1.43
C TRP A 120 12.49 -18.19 2.59
N ALA A 121 11.19 -18.14 2.37
CA ALA A 121 10.19 -18.45 3.40
C ALA A 121 10.29 -19.90 3.90
N ARG A 122 10.53 -20.87 2.99
CA ARG A 122 10.75 -22.27 3.39
C ARG A 122 11.98 -22.44 4.27
N ARG A 123 13.09 -21.75 3.96
CA ARG A 123 14.31 -21.78 4.78
C ARG A 123 14.07 -21.20 6.17
N ASN A 124 13.45 -20.01 6.24
CA ASN A 124 13.14 -19.37 7.52
C ASN A 124 12.11 -20.17 8.36
N LEU A 125 11.14 -20.84 7.73
CA LEU A 125 10.19 -21.71 8.43
C LEU A 125 10.92 -22.94 9.04
N ALA A 126 11.91 -23.49 8.35
CA ALA A 126 12.73 -24.58 8.90
C ALA A 126 13.54 -24.11 10.10
N VAL A 127 14.15 -22.92 10.03
CA VAL A 127 14.86 -22.29 11.16
C VAL A 127 13.93 -22.05 12.34
N ALA A 128 12.77 -21.44 12.10
CA ALA A 128 11.79 -21.13 13.15
C ALA A 128 11.24 -22.36 13.87
N ARG A 129 11.25 -23.53 13.22
CA ARG A 129 10.81 -24.82 13.79
C ARG A 129 11.94 -25.67 14.40
N SER A 130 13.18 -25.34 14.11
CA SER A 130 14.33 -26.14 14.58
C SER A 130 14.53 -25.99 16.08
N SER A 131 14.69 -27.11 16.78
CA SER A 131 15.11 -27.12 18.20
C SER A 131 16.60 -26.93 18.39
N GLU A 132 17.39 -27.08 17.34
CA GLU A 132 18.85 -26.97 17.37
C GLU A 132 19.36 -25.52 17.29
N VAL A 133 18.47 -24.60 16.89
CA VAL A 133 18.77 -23.19 16.70
C VAL A 133 18.43 -22.40 17.98
N SER A 134 19.15 -21.32 18.25
CA SER A 134 18.92 -20.46 19.42
C SER A 134 17.47 -19.90 19.43
N GLN A 135 16.97 -19.63 20.63
CA GLN A 135 15.62 -19.03 20.77
C GLN A 135 15.52 -17.67 20.07
N GLU A 136 16.57 -16.90 20.09
CA GLU A 136 16.66 -15.58 19.47
C GLU A 136 16.57 -15.68 17.94
N GLU A 137 17.34 -16.57 17.34
CA GLU A 137 17.33 -16.80 15.89
C GLU A 137 15.96 -17.32 15.41
N ARG A 138 15.31 -18.19 16.18
CA ARG A 138 13.92 -18.63 15.90
C ARG A 138 12.93 -17.47 15.92
N ARG A 139 13.06 -16.56 16.90
CA ARG A 139 12.21 -15.35 16.99
C ARG A 139 12.43 -14.42 15.80
N HIS A 140 13.67 -14.19 15.40
CA HIS A 140 13.99 -13.41 14.22
C HIS A 140 13.41 -14.04 12.95
N ALA A 141 13.56 -15.34 12.77
CA ALA A 141 13.01 -16.05 11.63
C ALA A 141 11.46 -15.97 11.58
N GLN A 142 10.78 -16.15 12.70
CA GLN A 142 9.33 -16.05 12.80
C GLN A 142 8.84 -14.62 12.51
N ARG A 143 9.47 -13.60 13.09
CA ARG A 143 9.13 -12.19 12.83
C ARG A 143 9.33 -11.83 11.37
N ALA A 144 10.44 -12.26 10.77
CA ALA A 144 10.70 -12.00 9.36
C ALA A 144 9.68 -12.68 8.44
N LEU A 145 9.29 -13.92 8.76
CA LEU A 145 8.22 -14.62 8.04
C LEU A 145 6.91 -13.86 8.13
N SER A 146 6.50 -13.43 9.33
CA SER A 146 5.29 -12.65 9.53
C SER A 146 5.28 -11.39 8.66
N ILE A 147 6.37 -10.61 8.66
CA ILE A 147 6.48 -9.38 7.88
C ILE A 147 6.40 -9.66 6.37
N MET A 148 7.15 -10.64 5.86
CA MET A 148 7.24 -10.94 4.42
C MET A 148 5.97 -11.56 3.86
N LEU A 149 5.32 -12.45 4.64
CA LEU A 149 4.14 -13.18 4.19
C LEU A 149 2.83 -12.40 4.37
N ASN A 150 2.84 -11.33 5.15
CA ASN A 150 1.72 -10.38 5.21
C ASN A 150 1.67 -9.43 4.01
N VAL A 151 2.69 -9.42 3.16
CA VAL A 151 2.68 -8.70 1.88
C VAL A 151 2.04 -9.58 0.81
N GLN A 152 1.01 -9.09 0.17
CA GLN A 152 0.44 -9.72 -1.03
C GLN A 152 1.34 -9.41 -2.23
N TRP A 153 2.00 -10.42 -2.76
CA TRP A 153 2.89 -10.30 -3.92
C TRP A 153 2.09 -10.36 -5.21
N LYS A 154 1.82 -9.19 -5.79
CA LYS A 154 1.04 -9.04 -7.01
C LYS A 154 1.92 -9.09 -8.27
N SER A 155 1.29 -9.43 -9.39
CA SER A 155 1.91 -9.33 -10.70
C SER A 155 2.13 -7.85 -11.07
N ASN A 156 3.05 -7.61 -11.99
CA ASN A 156 3.35 -6.27 -12.51
C ASN A 156 2.40 -5.89 -13.68
N TYR A 157 1.11 -6.22 -13.53
CA TYR A 157 0.07 -5.88 -14.49
C TYR A 157 -0.91 -4.92 -13.87
N PHE A 158 -1.16 -3.81 -14.53
CA PHE A 158 -2.07 -2.75 -14.08
C PHE A 158 -3.24 -2.63 -15.05
N GLU A 159 -4.44 -2.58 -14.49
CA GLU A 159 -5.64 -2.36 -15.29
C GLU A 159 -5.67 -0.96 -15.89
N ALA A 160 -6.42 -0.83 -16.98
CA ALA A 160 -6.59 0.46 -17.63
C ALA A 160 -7.40 1.42 -16.74
N ILE A 161 -6.90 2.65 -16.63
CA ILE A 161 -7.50 3.73 -15.86
C ILE A 161 -8.30 4.62 -16.82
N ASP A 162 -9.54 4.93 -16.48
CA ASP A 162 -10.34 5.90 -17.25
C ASP A 162 -9.71 7.30 -17.19
N PRO A 163 -9.23 7.84 -18.33
CA PRO A 163 -8.59 9.15 -18.35
C PRO A 163 -9.54 10.29 -17.96
N VAL A 164 -10.84 10.18 -18.27
CA VAL A 164 -11.82 11.22 -17.95
C VAL A 164 -12.02 11.28 -16.44
N TRP A 165 -12.19 10.14 -15.80
CA TRP A 165 -12.28 10.03 -14.35
C TRP A 165 -11.00 10.51 -13.65
N ALA A 166 -9.82 10.14 -14.15
CA ALA A 166 -8.55 10.55 -13.61
C ALA A 166 -8.38 12.09 -13.68
N ARG A 167 -8.72 12.69 -14.82
CA ARG A 167 -8.69 14.15 -14.98
C ARG A 167 -9.64 14.85 -14.02
N LYS A 168 -10.85 14.32 -13.84
CA LYS A 168 -11.82 14.86 -12.90
C LYS A 168 -11.27 14.91 -11.47
N ILE A 169 -10.64 13.82 -10.99
CA ILE A 169 -10.02 13.79 -9.67
C ILE A 169 -8.93 14.87 -9.55
N LEU A 170 -8.07 15.01 -10.57
CA LEU A 170 -7.03 16.02 -10.56
C LEU A 170 -7.60 17.44 -10.49
N ASP A 171 -8.71 17.71 -11.15
CA ASP A 171 -9.37 19.02 -11.15
C ASP A 171 -10.09 19.31 -9.81
N GLU A 172 -10.62 18.28 -9.17
CA GLU A 172 -11.25 18.39 -7.85
C GLU A 172 -10.26 18.57 -6.71
N GLU A 173 -9.03 18.08 -6.86
CA GLU A 173 -8.05 18.12 -5.77
C GLU A 173 -6.97 19.19 -5.91
N LEU A 174 -6.68 19.59 -7.13
CA LEU A 174 -5.56 20.46 -7.45
C LEU A 174 -6.04 21.72 -8.17
N TYR A 175 -5.77 22.86 -7.56
CA TYR A 175 -6.02 24.15 -8.20
C TYR A 175 -4.93 24.46 -9.24
N GLY A 176 -5.32 24.83 -10.45
CA GLY A 176 -4.37 25.15 -11.52
C GLY A 176 -3.45 23.98 -11.87
N LEU A 177 -2.15 24.23 -11.90
CA LEU A 177 -1.09 23.21 -12.11
C LEU A 177 -1.27 22.38 -13.40
N GLU A 178 -1.70 23.01 -14.50
CA GLU A 178 -2.04 22.30 -15.75
C GLU A 178 -0.88 21.45 -16.29
N ARG A 179 0.37 21.90 -16.17
CA ARG A 179 1.54 21.11 -16.59
C ARG A 179 1.71 19.84 -15.77
N VAL A 180 1.44 19.92 -14.46
CA VAL A 180 1.49 18.76 -13.55
C VAL A 180 0.38 17.77 -13.94
N LYS A 181 -0.85 18.26 -14.10
CA LYS A 181 -1.99 17.43 -14.51
C LYS A 181 -1.73 16.77 -15.86
N GLN A 182 -1.21 17.50 -16.82
CA GLN A 182 -0.87 16.95 -18.13
C GLN A 182 0.17 15.83 -17.99
N ARG A 183 1.22 16.01 -17.19
CA ARG A 183 2.26 14.98 -16.99
C ARG A 183 1.71 13.73 -16.34
N ILE A 184 0.83 13.88 -15.35
CA ILE A 184 0.13 12.75 -14.74
C ILE A 184 -0.74 12.01 -15.76
N MET A 185 -1.48 12.75 -16.61
CA MET A 185 -2.29 12.15 -17.68
C MET A 185 -1.44 11.39 -18.70
N GLU A 186 -0.27 11.90 -19.08
CA GLU A 186 0.69 11.19 -19.94
C GLU A 186 1.13 9.87 -19.31
N THR A 187 1.41 9.87 -18.00
CA THR A 187 1.75 8.68 -17.21
C THR A 187 0.60 7.65 -17.25
N ILE A 188 -0.64 8.09 -17.07
CA ILE A 188 -1.83 7.22 -17.13
C ILE A 188 -1.99 6.62 -18.54
N ILE A 189 -1.82 7.42 -19.58
CA ILE A 189 -1.87 6.94 -20.98
C ILE A 189 -0.79 5.89 -21.22
N GLN A 190 0.41 6.08 -20.69
CA GLN A 190 1.49 5.10 -20.78
C GLN A 190 1.10 3.79 -20.09
N ILE A 191 0.61 3.85 -18.84
CA ILE A 191 0.14 2.67 -18.09
C ILE A 191 -0.96 1.95 -18.88
N ASN A 192 -1.93 2.67 -19.42
CA ASN A 192 -3.03 2.07 -20.21
C ASN A 192 -2.55 1.35 -21.48
N ARG A 193 -1.41 1.75 -22.03
CA ARG A 193 -0.83 1.12 -23.23
C ARG A 193 0.05 -0.09 -22.91
N THR A 194 0.83 0.01 -21.82
CA THR A 194 1.83 -0.99 -21.47
C THR A 194 1.37 -1.96 -20.41
N HIS A 195 0.32 -1.62 -19.67
CA HIS A 195 -0.13 -2.32 -18.45
C HIS A 195 0.98 -2.48 -17.40
N THR A 196 1.99 -1.61 -17.44
CA THR A 196 3.11 -1.57 -16.49
C THR A 196 3.34 -0.14 -16.01
N LEU A 197 3.93 0.00 -14.82
CA LEU A 197 4.36 1.31 -14.33
C LEU A 197 5.47 1.88 -15.21
N PRO A 198 5.55 3.22 -15.36
CA PRO A 198 6.69 3.87 -16.03
C PRO A 198 8.01 3.55 -15.32
N ALA A 199 9.09 3.52 -16.10
CA ALA A 199 10.43 3.28 -15.56
C ALA A 199 10.94 4.43 -14.67
N TYR A 200 10.33 5.61 -14.80
CA TYR A 200 10.71 6.81 -14.04
C TYR A 200 9.60 7.20 -13.08
N GLY A 201 9.98 7.50 -11.83
CA GLY A 201 9.09 8.12 -10.87
C GLY A 201 8.80 9.59 -11.18
N LEU A 202 7.96 10.23 -10.38
CA LEU A 202 7.73 11.67 -10.45
C LEU A 202 8.53 12.38 -9.35
N LEU A 203 9.22 13.48 -9.71
CA LEU A 203 9.83 14.37 -8.74
C LEU A 203 9.18 15.74 -8.83
N LEU A 204 8.52 16.14 -7.76
CA LEU A 204 7.83 17.42 -7.62
C LEU A 204 8.76 18.41 -6.89
N VAL A 205 9.25 19.42 -7.61
CA VAL A 205 10.20 20.42 -7.09
C VAL A 205 9.50 21.78 -6.97
N GLY A 206 9.60 22.42 -5.82
CA GLY A 206 9.03 23.75 -5.62
C GLY A 206 8.98 24.18 -4.16
N PRO A 207 8.55 25.40 -3.87
CA PRO A 207 8.50 25.94 -2.52
C PRO A 207 7.67 25.09 -1.55
N ALA A 208 7.95 25.24 -0.26
CA ALA A 208 7.12 24.60 0.77
C ALA A 208 5.68 25.14 0.70
N GLY A 209 4.70 24.30 1.07
CA GLY A 209 3.29 24.72 1.08
C GLY A 209 2.57 24.73 -0.27
N THR A 210 3.23 24.38 -1.39
CA THR A 210 2.62 24.36 -2.73
C THR A 210 1.77 23.12 -3.03
N GLY A 211 1.51 22.27 -2.05
CA GLY A 211 0.63 21.08 -2.22
C GLY A 211 1.29 19.86 -2.85
N LYS A 212 2.61 19.76 -2.89
CA LYS A 212 3.35 18.63 -3.48
C LYS A 212 2.88 17.26 -2.98
N SER A 213 2.67 17.12 -1.67
CA SER A 213 2.17 15.87 -1.08
C SER A 213 0.73 15.57 -1.50
N GLN A 214 -0.12 16.59 -1.70
CA GLN A 214 -1.50 16.39 -2.19
C GLN A 214 -1.50 15.84 -3.62
N ILE A 215 -0.57 16.27 -4.47
CA ILE A 215 -0.39 15.74 -5.82
C ILE A 215 -0.04 14.24 -5.73
N ALA A 216 0.90 13.87 -4.85
CA ALA A 216 1.29 12.48 -4.66
C ALA A 216 0.12 11.60 -4.20
N TYR A 217 -0.70 12.08 -3.27
CA TYR A 217 -1.89 11.35 -2.82
C TYR A 217 -2.96 11.23 -3.92
N ALA A 218 -3.16 12.29 -4.72
CA ALA A 218 -4.09 12.23 -5.85
C ALA A 218 -3.65 11.18 -6.89
N VAL A 219 -2.36 11.10 -7.19
CA VAL A 219 -1.81 10.08 -8.10
C VAL A 219 -2.01 8.67 -7.53
N ALA A 220 -1.70 8.44 -6.25
CA ALA A 220 -1.91 7.15 -5.61
C ALA A 220 -3.38 6.69 -5.69
N ARG A 221 -4.32 7.62 -5.47
CA ARG A 221 -5.76 7.35 -5.58
C ARG A 221 -6.18 7.03 -7.01
N ILE A 222 -5.66 7.75 -8.00
CA ILE A 222 -5.96 7.50 -9.41
C ILE A 222 -5.42 6.12 -9.83
N LEU A 223 -4.23 5.75 -9.38
CA LEU A 223 -3.64 4.44 -9.64
C LEU A 223 -4.33 3.32 -8.86
N LYS A 224 -5.19 3.65 -7.89
CA LYS A 224 -5.85 2.70 -6.97
C LYS A 224 -4.85 1.81 -6.24
N LEU A 225 -3.71 2.36 -5.90
CA LEU A 225 -2.65 1.68 -5.18
C LEU A 225 -2.59 2.18 -3.72
N PRO A 226 -2.29 1.30 -2.76
CA PRO A 226 -1.92 1.74 -1.43
C PRO A 226 -0.67 2.63 -1.52
N TRP A 227 -0.48 3.47 -0.54
CA TRP A 227 0.66 4.37 -0.50
C TRP A 227 1.31 4.37 0.88
N THR A 228 2.59 4.66 0.88
CA THR A 228 3.38 4.87 2.10
C THR A 228 4.27 6.08 1.95
N THR A 229 4.65 6.68 3.06
CA THR A 229 5.52 7.86 3.08
C THR A 229 6.88 7.52 3.66
N LEU A 230 7.91 8.08 3.05
CA LEU A 230 9.28 8.03 3.50
C LEU A 230 9.79 9.47 3.64
N ASP A 231 10.11 9.89 4.86
CA ASP A 231 10.60 11.24 5.12
C ASP A 231 12.13 11.23 5.23
N MET A 232 12.80 11.75 4.20
CA MET A 232 14.25 11.75 4.11
C MET A 232 14.92 12.74 5.08
N SER A 233 14.18 13.69 5.62
CA SER A 233 14.73 14.62 6.63
C SER A 233 15.02 13.93 7.97
N SER A 234 14.29 12.87 8.29
CA SER A 234 14.45 12.08 9.51
C SER A 234 15.49 10.98 9.40
N ILE A 235 15.90 10.60 8.18
CA ILE A 235 16.77 9.47 7.90
C ILE A 235 18.22 9.95 7.80
N LYS A 236 19.05 9.52 8.77
CA LYS A 236 20.46 9.90 8.84
C LYS A 236 21.42 8.76 8.51
N ASP A 237 20.96 7.52 8.65
CA ASP A 237 21.74 6.31 8.47
C ASP A 237 21.09 5.39 7.43
N PRO A 238 21.82 4.90 6.42
CA PRO A 238 21.35 3.91 5.47
C PRO A 238 20.73 2.66 6.12
N GLU A 239 21.23 2.25 7.28
CA GLU A 239 20.72 1.09 8.02
C GLU A 239 19.25 1.27 8.45
N GLN A 240 18.79 2.51 8.66
CA GLN A 240 17.37 2.78 8.92
C GLN A 240 16.50 2.37 7.73
N LEU A 241 16.99 2.51 6.50
CA LEU A 241 16.28 2.11 5.29
C LEU A 241 16.37 0.61 5.00
N THR A 242 17.57 0.03 5.19
CA THR A 242 17.91 -1.35 4.79
C THR A 242 17.74 -2.38 5.92
N GLY A 243 17.51 -1.93 7.15
CA GLY A 243 17.47 -2.82 8.31
C GLY A 243 18.84 -3.26 8.79
N SER A 244 18.89 -3.84 9.99
CA SER A 244 20.10 -4.33 10.65
C SER A 244 20.25 -5.84 10.51
N SER A 245 21.51 -6.32 10.47
CA SER A 245 21.82 -7.75 10.38
C SER A 245 21.31 -8.51 11.59
N ARG A 246 20.72 -9.70 11.39
CA ARG A 246 20.22 -10.59 12.45
C ARG A 246 21.25 -11.12 13.41
N ILE A 247 22.54 -10.83 13.18
CA ILE A 247 23.62 -11.14 14.12
C ILE A 247 23.42 -10.38 15.44
N TYR A 248 22.75 -9.24 15.40
CA TYR A 248 22.49 -8.42 16.57
C TYR A 248 21.14 -8.80 17.22
N ALA A 249 21.12 -8.91 18.54
CA ALA A 249 19.92 -9.29 19.31
C ALA A 249 18.72 -8.35 19.11
N ASN A 250 18.99 -7.07 18.90
CA ASN A 250 18.00 -6.03 18.65
C ASN A 250 17.79 -5.71 17.16
N ALA A 251 18.17 -6.63 16.27
CA ALA A 251 18.02 -6.45 14.83
C ALA A 251 16.54 -6.24 14.44
N LYS A 252 16.33 -5.36 13.47
CA LYS A 252 15.01 -5.01 12.94
C LYS A 252 15.06 -4.78 11.44
N PRO A 253 13.91 -4.99 10.73
CA PRO A 253 13.81 -4.66 9.32
C PRO A 253 13.99 -3.17 9.09
N GLY A 254 14.32 -2.81 7.86
CA GLY A 254 14.37 -1.41 7.43
C GLY A 254 12.98 -0.82 7.21
N ILE A 255 12.90 0.51 7.25
CA ILE A 255 11.67 1.27 7.05
C ILE A 255 11.02 0.92 5.70
N ILE A 256 11.82 0.63 4.66
CA ILE A 256 11.30 0.23 3.35
C ILE A 256 10.51 -1.08 3.46
N MET A 257 11.05 -2.09 4.14
CA MET A 257 10.34 -3.37 4.31
C MET A 257 9.13 -3.23 5.24
N GLU A 258 9.23 -2.43 6.28
CA GLU A 258 8.07 -2.11 7.14
C GLU A 258 6.97 -1.40 6.34
N ALA A 259 7.34 -0.54 5.40
CA ALA A 259 6.40 0.14 4.51
C ALA A 259 5.63 -0.86 3.60
N PHE A 260 6.30 -1.85 3.02
CA PHE A 260 5.63 -2.93 2.29
C PHE A 260 4.67 -3.73 3.19
N SER A 261 5.10 -4.08 4.39
CA SER A 261 4.27 -4.81 5.34
C SER A 261 3.03 -4.02 5.77
N ASN A 262 3.18 -2.72 6.01
CA ASN A 262 2.08 -1.85 6.40
C ASN A 262 1.09 -1.59 5.24
N ALA A 263 1.59 -1.48 4.02
CA ALA A 263 0.76 -1.39 2.82
C ALA A 263 0.01 -2.70 2.52
N GLY A 264 0.53 -3.84 3.00
CA GLY A 264 -0.04 -5.16 2.78
C GLY A 264 0.09 -5.68 1.34
N GLU A 265 0.66 -4.89 0.42
CA GLU A 265 0.76 -5.21 -1.01
C GLU A 265 2.14 -4.86 -1.57
N SER A 266 2.58 -5.62 -2.60
CA SER A 266 3.83 -5.34 -3.30
C SER A 266 3.73 -4.19 -4.31
N ASN A 267 2.52 -3.92 -4.80
CA ASN A 267 2.25 -2.84 -5.73
C ASN A 267 1.75 -1.61 -4.95
N LEU A 268 2.59 -0.60 -4.84
CA LEU A 268 2.31 0.56 -4.00
C LEU A 268 2.98 1.83 -4.52
N VAL A 269 2.48 2.96 -4.08
CA VAL A 269 3.12 4.27 -4.30
C VAL A 269 4.01 4.60 -3.11
N PHE A 270 5.30 4.79 -3.37
CA PHE A 270 6.24 5.34 -2.38
C PHE A 270 6.31 6.85 -2.51
N ILE A 271 5.82 7.56 -1.50
CA ILE A 271 5.91 9.02 -1.42
C ILE A 271 7.16 9.37 -0.62
N ILE A 272 8.20 9.83 -1.32
CA ILE A 272 9.50 10.18 -0.75
C ILE A 272 9.53 11.68 -0.50
N ASN A 273 9.30 12.09 0.74
CA ASN A 273 9.30 13.50 1.11
C ASN A 273 10.73 14.01 1.36
N GLU A 274 10.95 15.28 0.96
CA GLU A 274 12.21 16.00 1.18
C GLU A 274 13.45 15.26 0.67
N LEU A 275 13.38 14.77 -0.58
CA LEU A 275 14.48 14.04 -1.23
C LEU A 275 15.79 14.84 -1.28
N ASP A 276 15.71 16.16 -1.34
CA ASP A 276 16.85 17.07 -1.27
C ASP A 276 17.61 17.03 0.07
N LYS A 277 17.02 16.46 1.13
CA LYS A 277 17.68 16.26 2.43
C LYS A 277 18.43 14.92 2.53
N ALA A 278 18.22 14.01 1.61
CA ALA A 278 18.82 12.67 1.63
C ALA A 278 20.37 12.69 1.58
N ALA A 279 20.97 13.74 1.01
CA ALA A 279 22.43 13.87 0.81
C ALA A 279 23.20 14.42 2.02
N SER A 280 22.53 14.79 3.11
CA SER A 280 23.16 15.56 4.21
C SER A 280 23.81 14.69 5.30
N GLY A 281 23.80 13.36 5.16
CA GLY A 281 24.40 12.43 6.14
C GLY A 281 25.94 12.44 6.11
N LYS A 282 26.57 12.81 7.24
CA LYS A 282 28.03 12.66 7.46
C LYS A 282 28.38 11.33 8.15
N GLY A 283 27.55 10.29 7.98
CA GLY A 283 27.68 9.01 8.66
C GLY A 283 28.27 7.88 7.79
N ASN A 284 28.02 6.64 8.17
CA ASN A 284 28.53 5.40 7.56
C ASN A 284 27.96 5.08 6.14
N GLY A 285 27.67 6.05 5.34
CA GLY A 285 27.10 5.92 3.99
C GLY A 285 26.05 7.00 3.72
N ASN A 286 25.57 7.03 2.48
CA ASN A 286 24.57 8.00 2.06
C ASN A 286 23.20 7.29 1.92
N PRO A 287 22.15 7.68 2.66
CA PRO A 287 20.81 7.14 2.47
C PRO A 287 20.29 7.24 1.02
N ALA A 288 20.76 8.23 0.27
CA ALA A 288 20.44 8.38 -1.14
C ALA A 288 20.87 7.18 -2.01
N ASP A 289 21.97 6.51 -1.66
CA ASP A 289 22.47 5.35 -2.42
C ASP A 289 21.55 4.13 -2.26
N VAL A 290 20.91 3.99 -1.10
CA VAL A 290 19.89 2.97 -0.87
C VAL A 290 18.68 3.19 -1.75
N LEU A 291 18.24 4.44 -1.92
CA LEU A 291 17.12 4.77 -2.79
C LEU A 291 17.41 4.43 -4.25
N LEU A 292 18.66 4.50 -4.71
CA LEU A 292 19.01 4.11 -6.08
C LEU A 292 18.61 2.66 -6.38
N THR A 293 18.88 1.74 -5.46
CA THR A 293 18.53 0.33 -5.63
C THR A 293 17.02 0.10 -5.61
N LEU A 294 16.28 0.83 -4.77
CA LEU A 294 14.83 0.78 -4.74
C LEU A 294 14.21 1.28 -6.07
N LEU A 295 14.79 2.34 -6.63
CA LEU A 295 14.27 3.02 -7.83
C LEU A 295 14.64 2.34 -9.13
N ASP A 296 15.64 1.45 -9.15
CA ASP A 296 16.07 0.74 -10.36
C ASP A 296 15.14 -0.40 -10.81
N ASN A 297 14.07 -0.70 -10.06
CA ASN A 297 13.13 -1.80 -10.33
C ASN A 297 13.78 -3.20 -10.46
N LEU A 298 15.04 -3.34 -10.05
CA LEU A 298 15.79 -4.60 -10.07
C LEU A 298 15.61 -5.42 -8.80
N GLY A 299 14.98 -4.84 -7.81
CA GLY A 299 14.79 -5.38 -6.49
C GLY A 299 15.63 -4.66 -5.44
N PHE A 300 15.18 -4.76 -4.20
CA PHE A 300 15.77 -4.15 -3.01
C PHE A 300 16.16 -5.24 -2.02
N THR A 301 17.35 -5.15 -1.43
CA THR A 301 17.79 -6.10 -0.41
C THR A 301 17.73 -5.44 0.96
N ASP A 302 16.90 -6.00 1.84
CA ASP A 302 16.84 -5.64 3.24
C ASP A 302 17.80 -6.56 4.03
N ASN A 303 18.63 -5.98 4.89
CA ASN A 303 19.68 -6.72 5.65
C ASN A 303 19.08 -7.64 6.71
N TYR A 304 17.90 -7.28 7.25
CA TYR A 304 17.18 -8.13 8.20
C TYR A 304 16.48 -9.29 7.49
N MET A 305 15.90 -9.05 6.31
CA MET A 305 15.24 -10.09 5.54
C MET A 305 16.24 -11.03 4.86
N GLU A 306 17.44 -10.55 4.50
CA GLU A 306 18.46 -11.30 3.74
C GLU A 306 17.87 -11.89 2.44
N CYS A 307 16.98 -11.12 1.80
CA CYS A 307 16.26 -11.50 0.60
C CYS A 307 16.13 -10.33 -0.36
N LEU A 308 16.22 -10.61 -1.64
CA LEU A 308 15.92 -9.63 -2.68
C LEU A 308 14.39 -9.49 -2.80
N ILE A 309 13.88 -8.30 -2.51
CA ILE A 309 12.47 -7.94 -2.53
C ILE A 309 12.15 -7.35 -3.90
N PRO A 310 11.18 -7.88 -4.66
CA PRO A 310 10.77 -7.32 -5.94
C PRO A 310 10.22 -5.90 -5.76
N THR A 311 10.67 -4.96 -6.59
CA THR A 311 10.25 -3.55 -6.56
C THR A 311 9.57 -3.08 -7.84
N SER A 312 9.34 -3.98 -8.79
CA SER A 312 8.74 -3.65 -10.09
C SER A 312 7.30 -3.10 -10.03
N GLY A 313 6.59 -3.35 -8.92
CA GLY A 313 5.26 -2.81 -8.65
C GLY A 313 5.28 -1.50 -7.85
N VAL A 314 6.45 -0.93 -7.58
CA VAL A 314 6.61 0.31 -6.81
C VAL A 314 6.61 1.51 -7.75
N TYR A 315 5.74 2.48 -7.48
CA TYR A 315 5.74 3.76 -8.18
C TYR A 315 6.25 4.86 -7.25
N PRO A 316 7.47 5.38 -7.44
CA PRO A 316 8.02 6.41 -6.58
C PRO A 316 7.54 7.80 -7.00
N ILE A 317 7.08 8.58 -6.02
CA ILE A 317 6.77 10.00 -6.16
C ILE A 317 7.57 10.75 -5.09
N ALA A 318 8.54 11.54 -5.52
CA ALA A 318 9.37 12.30 -4.61
C ALA A 318 8.97 13.78 -4.57
N THR A 319 9.20 14.41 -3.42
CA THR A 319 9.09 15.86 -3.25
C THR A 319 10.43 16.47 -2.86
N ALA A 320 10.72 17.65 -3.34
CA ALA A 320 11.91 18.40 -2.98
C ALA A 320 11.62 19.91 -3.02
N ASN A 321 12.41 20.69 -2.30
CA ASN A 321 12.38 22.12 -2.41
C ASN A 321 13.45 22.62 -3.40
N TYR A 322 14.62 21.98 -3.44
CA TYR A 322 15.77 22.36 -4.24
C TYR A 322 16.34 21.16 -5.00
N LYS A 323 16.22 21.14 -6.32
CA LYS A 323 16.75 20.04 -7.16
C LYS A 323 18.28 19.97 -7.18
N GLU A 324 18.95 21.09 -6.96
CA GLU A 324 20.40 21.22 -6.96
C GLU A 324 21.06 20.43 -5.82
N GLN A 325 20.30 20.10 -4.78
CA GLN A 325 20.76 19.30 -3.63
C GLN A 325 20.62 17.80 -3.87
N ILE A 326 19.94 17.38 -4.94
CA ILE A 326 19.73 15.98 -5.28
C ILE A 326 20.84 15.51 -6.22
N SER A 327 21.41 14.34 -5.95
CA SER A 327 22.47 13.78 -6.79
C SER A 327 21.98 13.47 -8.22
N ALA A 328 22.87 13.65 -9.20
CA ALA A 328 22.55 13.37 -10.60
C ALA A 328 22.04 11.94 -10.85
N PRO A 329 22.58 10.88 -10.20
CA PRO A 329 22.04 9.54 -10.31
C PRO A 329 20.58 9.40 -9.84
N LEU A 330 20.18 10.08 -8.77
CA LEU A 330 18.79 10.10 -8.32
C LEU A 330 17.91 10.88 -9.29
N LEU A 331 18.34 12.07 -9.71
CA LEU A 331 17.56 12.88 -10.66
C LEU A 331 17.27 12.11 -11.95
N SER A 332 18.19 11.29 -12.43
CA SER A 332 18.01 10.49 -13.66
C SER A 332 16.90 9.45 -13.58
N ARG A 333 16.43 9.11 -12.39
CA ARG A 333 15.35 8.13 -12.14
C ARG A 333 13.97 8.77 -12.01
N PHE A 334 13.89 10.08 -12.13
CA PHE A 334 12.64 10.82 -11.99
C PHE A 334 12.34 11.68 -13.21
N ALA A 335 11.08 11.77 -13.54
CA ALA A 335 10.55 12.85 -14.37
C ALA A 335 10.34 14.08 -13.48
N VAL A 336 11.17 15.10 -13.66
CA VAL A 336 11.13 16.31 -12.82
C VAL A 336 10.02 17.23 -13.28
N ILE A 337 9.21 17.69 -12.34
CA ILE A 337 8.14 18.67 -12.54
C ILE A 337 8.36 19.83 -11.58
N ASP A 338 8.64 21.01 -12.14
CA ASP A 338 8.74 22.23 -11.36
C ASP A 338 7.35 22.75 -11.02
N ILE A 339 7.10 22.99 -9.74
CA ILE A 339 5.84 23.53 -9.20
C ILE A 339 6.11 25.00 -8.83
N PRO A 340 5.45 25.93 -9.50
CA PRO A 340 5.61 27.35 -9.18
C PRO A 340 4.99 27.68 -7.82
N ASP A 341 5.42 28.78 -7.22
CA ASP A 341 4.70 29.36 -6.09
C ASP A 341 3.37 29.97 -6.57
N TYR A 342 2.38 29.94 -5.70
CA TYR A 342 1.11 30.58 -5.96
C TYR A 342 1.14 32.06 -5.63
N SER A 343 0.50 32.86 -6.46
CA SER A 343 0.21 34.27 -6.16
C SER A 343 -0.71 34.37 -4.93
N ARG A 344 -0.76 35.54 -4.31
CA ARG A 344 -1.64 35.81 -3.15
C ARG A 344 -3.10 35.51 -3.47
N GLU A 345 -3.58 35.86 -4.64
CA GLU A 345 -4.96 35.63 -5.09
C GLU A 345 -5.25 34.13 -5.31
N GLU A 346 -4.29 33.40 -5.85
CA GLU A 346 -4.39 31.96 -5.99
C GLU A 346 -4.41 31.27 -4.63
N LYS A 347 -3.56 31.70 -3.67
CA LYS A 347 -3.57 31.18 -2.30
C LYS A 347 -4.92 31.41 -1.60
N LYS A 348 -5.56 32.58 -1.80
CA LYS A 348 -6.93 32.86 -1.32
C LYS A 348 -7.95 31.88 -1.92
N THR A 349 -7.88 31.66 -3.22
CA THR A 349 -8.77 30.76 -3.95
C THR A 349 -8.57 29.31 -3.46
N ILE A 350 -7.33 28.85 -3.34
CA ILE A 350 -6.99 27.52 -2.83
C ILE A 350 -7.52 27.34 -1.41
N PHE A 351 -7.34 28.32 -0.56
CA PHE A 351 -7.85 28.26 0.81
C PHE A 351 -9.36 28.10 0.84
N LYS A 352 -10.11 28.95 0.13
CA LYS A 352 -11.57 28.93 0.10
C LYS A 352 -12.16 27.69 -0.52
N GLN A 353 -11.60 27.21 -1.63
CA GLN A 353 -12.21 26.13 -2.43
C GLN A 353 -11.72 24.74 -2.01
N PHE A 354 -10.50 24.61 -1.46
CA PHE A 354 -9.89 23.31 -1.19
C PHE A 354 -9.55 23.10 0.29
N SER A 355 -8.94 24.09 0.96
CA SER A 355 -8.46 23.89 2.33
C SER A 355 -9.57 24.02 3.35
N LEU A 356 -10.36 25.09 3.26
CA LEU A 356 -11.45 25.37 4.22
C LEU A 356 -12.49 24.25 4.26
N PRO A 357 -13.04 23.74 3.15
CA PRO A 357 -14.00 22.64 3.17
C PRO A 357 -13.44 21.38 3.83
N LYS A 358 -12.16 21.05 3.56
CA LYS A 358 -11.48 19.90 4.18
C LYS A 358 -11.35 20.07 5.70
N VAL A 359 -10.99 21.28 6.15
CA VAL A 359 -10.87 21.57 7.59
C VAL A 359 -12.24 21.50 8.25
N LEU A 360 -13.26 22.16 7.70
CA LEU A 360 -14.61 22.14 8.24
C LEU A 360 -15.14 20.71 8.39
N LYS A 361 -14.99 19.90 7.33
CA LYS A 361 -15.36 18.48 7.38
C LYS A 361 -14.62 17.71 8.48
N LYS A 362 -13.33 17.99 8.69
CA LYS A 362 -12.51 17.31 9.72
C LYS A 362 -12.96 17.66 11.15
N ILE A 363 -13.45 18.89 11.37
CA ILE A 363 -13.95 19.34 12.68
C ILE A 363 -15.47 19.16 12.85
N GLY A 364 -16.15 18.56 11.85
CA GLY A 364 -17.58 18.26 11.90
C GLY A 364 -18.50 19.48 11.66
N LEU A 365 -17.98 20.56 11.06
CA LEU A 365 -18.77 21.73 10.70
C LEU A 365 -19.22 21.68 9.24
N HIS A 366 -20.39 22.24 8.96
CA HIS A 366 -20.88 22.45 7.61
C HIS A 366 -20.36 23.78 7.03
N GLU A 367 -20.28 23.88 5.70
CA GLU A 367 -19.74 25.08 5.03
C GLU A 367 -20.54 26.36 5.35
N ASN A 368 -21.83 26.26 5.66
CA ASN A 368 -22.69 27.36 6.03
C ASN A 368 -22.54 27.84 7.48
N GLU A 369 -21.80 27.10 8.31
CA GLU A 369 -21.58 27.44 9.73
C GLU A 369 -20.34 28.28 9.96
N CYS A 370 -19.49 28.44 8.94
CA CYS A 370 -18.27 29.22 9.03
C CYS A 370 -18.12 30.15 7.82
N THR A 371 -18.01 31.44 8.07
CA THR A 371 -17.74 32.44 7.04
C THR A 371 -16.43 33.15 7.36
N ILE A 372 -15.49 33.12 6.44
CA ILE A 372 -14.22 33.83 6.56
C ILE A 372 -14.27 35.05 5.64
N LEU A 373 -14.11 36.23 6.23
CA LEU A 373 -14.04 37.49 5.50
C LEU A 373 -12.69 37.63 4.80
N ASP A 374 -12.67 38.33 3.67
CA ASP A 374 -11.43 38.52 2.89
C ASP A 374 -10.34 39.22 3.68
N GLU A 375 -10.70 40.17 4.53
CA GLU A 375 -9.77 40.87 5.44
C GLU A 375 -9.12 39.90 6.45
N GLY A 376 -9.88 38.96 7.01
CA GLY A 376 -9.36 37.92 7.90
C GLY A 376 -8.43 36.94 7.17
N LEU A 377 -8.74 36.65 5.90
CA LEU A 377 -7.90 35.79 5.08
C LEU A 377 -6.57 36.48 4.72
N ASP A 378 -6.58 37.77 4.48
CA ASP A 378 -5.36 38.53 4.24
C ASP A 378 -4.40 38.47 5.44
N VAL A 379 -4.92 38.54 6.65
CA VAL A 379 -4.12 38.39 7.88
C VAL A 379 -3.50 36.99 7.99
N VAL A 380 -4.27 35.94 7.65
CA VAL A 380 -3.77 34.55 7.70
C VAL A 380 -2.68 34.31 6.66
N LEU A 381 -2.73 34.98 5.51
CA LEU A 381 -1.72 34.84 4.44
C LEU A 381 -0.45 35.65 4.70
N ASP A 382 -0.47 36.59 5.63
CA ASP A 382 0.68 37.43 6.03
C ASP A 382 1.50 36.80 7.18
N ILE A 383 1.02 35.69 7.78
CA ILE A 383 1.71 34.89 8.81
C ILE A 383 2.51 33.78 8.13
#